data_955fe3a02de992880152b76c98dead8e
#
_entry.id   955fe3a02de992880152b76c98dead8e
#
_cell.length_a   1.000
_cell.length_b   1.000
_cell.length_c   1.000
_cell.angle_alpha   90.00
_cell.angle_beta   90.00
_cell.angle_gamma   90.00
#
_symmetry.space_group_name_H-M   'P 1'
#
loop_
_entity.id
_entity.type
_entity.pdbx_description
1 polymer ?
#
loop_
_entity_poly.entity_id
_entity_poly.type
_entity_poly.pdbx_seq_one_letter_code
_entity_poly.pdbx_strand_id
1 'polypeptide(L)'
;MTECGYKLKPRGMTGGWEAVGDKPVLGGELGTCFDCYVMKENEIYKIWFSWRPTRCIAYAESKDGIVWDNPRVVLTATTGSSWEGHEVNRPTVVKKDGMYHMWYTGQMFAKEINPARSCIGYAISRDGIHWEKRDEPVLVPEQEWE
;
A
#
# COMPACT_ATOMS: atom_id res chain seq x y z
N MET A 1 -16.35 9.90 -18.56
CA MET A 1 -16.09 8.73 -17.67
C MET A 1 -15.61 7.61 -18.58
N THR A 2 -14.30 7.39 -18.63
CA THR A 2 -13.69 6.31 -19.42
C THR A 2 -13.79 5.04 -18.58
N GLU A 3 -14.65 4.11 -19.03
CA GLU A 3 -14.67 2.76 -18.50
C GLU A 3 -13.28 2.16 -18.64
N CYS A 4 -12.69 1.74 -17.52
CA CYS A 4 -11.46 0.97 -17.50
C CYS A 4 -11.76 -0.40 -18.13
N GLY A 5 -11.48 -0.52 -19.44
CA GLY A 5 -11.85 -1.66 -20.27
C GLY A 5 -11.00 -2.92 -20.08
N TYR A 6 -10.51 -3.20 -18.89
CA TYR A 6 -9.86 -4.48 -18.59
C TYR A 6 -10.93 -5.57 -18.40
N LYS A 7 -11.31 -6.22 -19.48
CA LYS A 7 -11.94 -7.54 -19.39
C LYS A 7 -10.88 -8.51 -18.93
N LEU A 8 -10.91 -8.88 -17.67
CA LEU A 8 -10.19 -10.05 -17.16
C LEU A 8 -10.77 -11.26 -17.90
N LYS A 9 -10.12 -11.68 -18.98
CA LYS A 9 -10.39 -13.01 -19.56
C LYS A 9 -9.91 -14.04 -18.52
N PRO A 10 -10.74 -15.01 -18.15
CA PRO A 10 -10.26 -16.16 -17.39
C PRO A 10 -9.15 -16.80 -18.22
N ARG A 11 -7.90 -16.61 -17.87
CA ARG A 11 -6.81 -17.40 -18.40
C ARG A 11 -6.99 -18.78 -17.79
N GLY A 12 -7.03 -19.79 -18.65
CA GLY A 12 -7.17 -21.16 -18.25
C GLY A 12 -6.27 -21.47 -17.06
N MET A 13 -6.80 -22.22 -16.11
CA MET A 13 -6.26 -22.51 -14.78
C MET A 13 -4.76 -22.71 -14.77
N THR A 14 -4.03 -21.72 -14.31
CA THR A 14 -2.65 -21.87 -13.88
C THR A 14 -2.63 -21.92 -12.36
N GLY A 15 -2.51 -23.11 -11.76
CA GLY A 15 -2.31 -23.27 -10.33
C GLY A 15 -3.53 -23.19 -9.43
N GLY A 16 -4.76 -23.41 -9.95
CA GLY A 16 -5.98 -23.52 -9.13
C GLY A 16 -6.56 -22.19 -8.64
N TRP A 17 -6.17 -21.06 -9.22
CA TRP A 17 -6.75 -19.75 -8.92
C TRP A 17 -7.92 -19.43 -9.85
N GLU A 18 -9.04 -19.00 -9.27
CA GLU A 18 -10.20 -18.49 -9.98
C GLU A 18 -10.45 -17.03 -9.60
N ALA A 19 -10.77 -16.20 -10.61
CA ALA A 19 -11.16 -14.81 -10.34
C ALA A 19 -12.56 -14.77 -9.73
N VAL A 20 -12.72 -14.05 -8.62
CA VAL A 20 -14.02 -13.82 -8.00
C VAL A 20 -14.71 -12.65 -8.69
N GLY A 21 -15.53 -12.97 -9.70
CA GLY A 21 -16.26 -11.98 -10.48
C GLY A 21 -15.43 -11.27 -11.56
N ASP A 22 -16.03 -10.28 -12.18
CA ASP A 22 -15.50 -9.51 -13.33
C ASP A 22 -15.09 -8.07 -12.97
N LYS A 23 -15.24 -7.69 -11.71
CA LYS A 23 -14.95 -6.34 -11.20
C LYS A 23 -13.93 -6.40 -10.07
N PRO A 24 -13.13 -5.32 -9.89
CA PRO A 24 -12.28 -5.18 -8.72
C PRO A 24 -13.11 -5.24 -7.41
N VAL A 25 -12.60 -5.94 -6.41
CA VAL A 25 -13.21 -6.01 -5.07
C VAL A 25 -12.90 -4.76 -4.23
N LEU A 26 -11.84 -4.02 -4.58
CA LEU A 26 -11.48 -2.74 -3.97
C LEU A 26 -10.95 -1.80 -5.06
N GLY A 27 -11.26 -0.52 -4.99
CA GLY A 27 -10.89 0.47 -5.99
C GLY A 27 -12.12 1.13 -6.63
N GLY A 28 -12.16 1.23 -7.97
CA GLY A 28 -13.29 1.84 -8.67
C GLY A 28 -13.46 3.33 -8.31
N GLU A 29 -14.46 3.67 -7.52
CA GLU A 29 -14.75 5.04 -7.10
C GLU A 29 -13.66 5.68 -6.23
N LEU A 30 -12.80 4.87 -5.62
CA LEU A 30 -11.64 5.33 -4.85
C LEU A 30 -10.51 5.86 -5.75
N GLY A 31 -10.58 5.63 -7.06
CA GLY A 31 -9.50 5.87 -7.99
C GLY A 31 -8.45 4.76 -7.95
N THR A 32 -7.20 5.10 -8.27
CA THR A 32 -6.12 4.10 -8.35
C THR A 32 -5.68 3.62 -6.97
N CYS A 33 -5.93 2.32 -6.71
CA CYS A 33 -5.40 1.56 -5.58
C CYS A 33 -4.45 0.49 -6.11
N PHE A 34 -3.28 0.30 -5.50
CA PHE A 34 -2.25 -0.63 -5.98
C PHE A 34 -1.33 -1.09 -4.85
N ASP A 35 -0.47 -2.08 -5.14
CA ASP A 35 0.53 -2.62 -4.20
C ASP A 35 -0.07 -2.90 -2.82
N CYS A 36 -1.05 -3.80 -2.79
CA CYS A 36 -1.74 -4.16 -1.55
C CYS A 36 -1.00 -5.27 -0.80
N TYR A 37 -1.06 -5.20 0.52
CA TYR A 37 -0.70 -6.27 1.43
C TYR A 37 -1.93 -6.71 2.22
N VAL A 38 -2.26 -8.00 2.18
CA VAL A 38 -3.44 -8.57 2.86
C VAL A 38 -2.99 -9.57 3.93
N MET A 39 -3.59 -9.47 5.10
CA MET A 39 -3.40 -10.39 6.22
C MET A 39 -4.77 -10.83 6.74
N LYS A 40 -4.92 -12.09 7.14
CA LYS A 40 -6.10 -12.57 7.88
C LYS A 40 -5.76 -12.75 9.35
N GLU A 41 -6.52 -12.12 10.22
CA GLU A 41 -6.36 -12.19 11.67
C GLU A 41 -7.73 -12.22 12.35
N ASN A 42 -7.95 -13.20 13.27
CA ASN A 42 -9.21 -13.36 13.99
C ASN A 42 -10.45 -13.34 13.08
N GLU A 43 -10.39 -14.09 11.98
CA GLU A 43 -11.43 -14.20 10.95
C GLU A 43 -11.72 -12.89 10.17
N ILE A 44 -10.93 -11.83 10.35
CA ILE A 44 -11.01 -10.58 9.62
C ILE A 44 -9.84 -10.47 8.65
N TYR A 45 -10.12 -10.14 7.40
CA TYR A 45 -9.11 -9.73 6.43
C TYR A 45 -8.80 -8.26 6.64
N LYS A 46 -7.53 -7.95 6.73
CA LYS A 46 -6.98 -6.61 6.85
C LYS A 46 -6.17 -6.31 5.60
N ILE A 47 -6.38 -5.19 4.96
CA ILE A 47 -5.63 -4.77 3.78
C ILE A 47 -4.98 -3.41 4.02
N TRP A 48 -3.69 -3.30 3.68
CA TRP A 48 -2.98 -2.03 3.53
C TRP A 48 -2.63 -1.89 2.06
N PHE A 49 -2.85 -0.71 1.49
CA PHE A 49 -2.63 -0.48 0.07
C PHE A 49 -2.22 0.96 -0.22
N SER A 50 -1.55 1.13 -1.35
CA SER A 50 -1.20 2.44 -1.87
C SER A 50 -2.44 3.11 -2.48
N TRP A 51 -2.84 4.25 -1.94
CA TRP A 51 -3.96 5.04 -2.43
C TRP A 51 -3.46 6.28 -3.16
N ARG A 52 -3.30 6.17 -4.48
CA ARG A 52 -2.66 7.20 -5.30
C ARG A 52 -3.31 8.58 -5.24
N PRO A 53 -4.64 8.75 -5.29
CA PRO A 53 -5.25 10.08 -5.21
C PRO A 53 -4.86 10.87 -3.96
N THR A 54 -4.57 10.18 -2.87
CA THR A 54 -4.18 10.80 -1.59
C THR A 54 -2.68 10.70 -1.31
N ARG A 55 -1.91 9.96 -2.15
CA ARG A 55 -0.45 9.76 -2.01
C ARG A 55 -0.06 9.17 -0.66
N CYS A 56 -0.90 8.31 -0.13
CA CYS A 56 -0.75 7.72 1.19
C CYS A 56 -0.95 6.20 1.17
N ILE A 57 -0.74 5.58 2.33
CA ILE A 57 -1.16 4.22 2.59
C ILE A 57 -2.50 4.25 3.31
N ALA A 58 -3.46 3.51 2.78
CA ALA A 58 -4.78 3.32 3.34
C ALA A 58 -4.96 1.89 3.87
N TYR A 59 -5.98 1.73 4.72
CA TYR A 59 -6.35 0.49 5.38
C TYR A 59 -7.86 0.26 5.28
N ALA A 60 -8.26 -1.00 5.09
CA ALA A 60 -9.65 -1.44 5.16
C ALA A 60 -9.74 -2.84 5.78
N GLU A 61 -10.94 -3.23 6.24
CA GLU A 61 -11.24 -4.55 6.77
C GLU A 61 -12.34 -5.23 5.95
N SER A 62 -12.33 -6.56 5.97
CA SER A 62 -13.37 -7.40 5.36
C SER A 62 -13.54 -8.69 6.11
N LYS A 63 -14.77 -9.21 6.15
CA LYS A 63 -15.08 -10.53 6.71
C LYS A 63 -14.88 -11.66 5.70
N ASP A 64 -14.97 -11.38 4.43
CA ASP A 64 -14.95 -12.37 3.35
C ASP A 64 -13.83 -12.16 2.31
N GLY A 65 -13.09 -11.04 2.40
CA GLY A 65 -12.05 -10.64 1.43
C GLY A 65 -12.60 -10.09 0.12
N ILE A 66 -13.92 -9.93 0.00
CA ILE A 66 -14.62 -9.48 -1.21
C ILE A 66 -15.28 -8.12 -0.96
N VAL A 67 -16.05 -8.01 0.11
CA VAL A 67 -16.69 -6.76 0.51
C VAL A 67 -15.84 -6.09 1.58
N TRP A 68 -15.29 -4.93 1.24
CA TRP A 68 -14.40 -4.14 2.10
C TRP A 68 -15.15 -2.95 2.67
N ASP A 69 -14.87 -2.59 3.92
CA ASP A 69 -15.38 -1.37 4.53
C ASP A 69 -14.73 -0.12 3.88
N ASN A 70 -15.23 1.07 4.24
CA ASN A 70 -14.66 2.31 3.73
C ASN A 70 -13.20 2.46 4.20
N PRO A 71 -12.25 2.65 3.28
CA PRO A 71 -10.86 2.77 3.63
C PRO A 71 -10.57 4.05 4.40
N ARG A 72 -9.58 3.96 5.28
CA ARG A 72 -9.03 5.09 6.05
C ARG A 72 -7.55 5.24 5.78
N VAL A 73 -7.08 6.47 5.72
CA VAL A 73 -5.66 6.78 5.63
C VAL A 73 -4.99 6.41 6.95
N VAL A 74 -3.89 5.65 6.89
CA VAL A 74 -3.15 5.18 8.07
C VAL A 74 -1.70 5.64 8.10
N LEU A 75 -1.11 5.96 6.95
CA LEU A 75 0.24 6.50 6.87
C LEU A 75 0.32 7.55 5.77
N THR A 76 0.85 8.73 6.11
CA THR A 76 1.03 9.86 5.18
C THR A 76 2.49 10.22 5.04
N ALA A 77 2.84 10.92 3.97
CA ALA A 77 4.15 11.56 3.82
C ALA A 77 4.43 12.55 4.97
N THR A 78 5.69 12.67 5.37
CA THR A 78 6.11 13.65 6.37
C THR A 78 6.48 14.95 5.69
N THR A 79 5.73 16.01 5.95
CA THR A 79 5.99 17.33 5.37
C THR A 79 7.40 17.78 5.73
N GLY A 80 8.18 18.17 4.71
CA GLY A 80 9.55 18.64 4.88
C GLY A 80 10.60 17.52 4.96
N SER A 81 10.20 16.25 4.92
CA SER A 81 11.15 15.14 4.81
C SER A 81 11.88 15.17 3.48
N SER A 82 13.19 14.95 3.51
CA SER A 82 14.05 14.90 2.32
C SER A 82 13.90 13.61 1.50
N TRP A 83 13.25 12.57 2.04
CA TRP A 83 13.16 11.26 1.40
C TRP A 83 11.71 10.74 1.20
N GLU A 84 10.74 11.15 2.03
CA GLU A 84 9.33 10.74 1.92
C GLU A 84 8.34 11.91 1.87
N GLY A 85 8.82 13.14 1.65
CA GLY A 85 8.02 14.37 1.75
C GLY A 85 6.92 14.50 0.71
N HIS A 86 6.89 13.65 -0.31
CA HIS A 86 5.93 13.74 -1.41
C HIS A 86 4.87 12.64 -1.39
N GLU A 87 5.29 11.39 -1.20
CA GLU A 87 4.39 10.22 -1.27
C GLU A 87 4.94 9.07 -0.42
N VAL A 88 4.04 8.30 0.19
CA VAL A 88 4.32 7.00 0.79
C VAL A 88 3.44 5.93 0.13
N ASN A 89 4.04 4.79 -0.22
CA ASN A 89 3.34 3.73 -0.94
C ASN A 89 3.98 2.34 -0.70
N ARG A 90 3.47 1.28 -1.36
CA ARG A 90 3.99 -0.10 -1.35
C ARG A 90 4.19 -0.66 0.06
N PRO A 91 3.13 -0.73 0.89
CA PRO A 91 3.25 -1.28 2.23
C PRO A 91 3.51 -2.79 2.19
N THR A 92 4.38 -3.26 3.06
CA THR A 92 4.52 -4.67 3.42
C THR A 92 4.42 -4.77 4.93
N VAL A 93 3.53 -5.62 5.44
CA VAL A 93 3.21 -5.67 6.87
C VAL A 93 3.48 -7.06 7.44
N VAL A 94 4.17 -7.13 8.57
CA VAL A 94 4.39 -8.36 9.33
C VAL A 94 3.91 -8.15 10.76
N LYS A 95 3.23 -9.14 11.32
CA LYS A 95 2.91 -9.15 12.75
C LYS A 95 3.86 -10.08 13.48
N LYS A 96 4.55 -9.56 14.49
CA LYS A 96 5.47 -10.32 15.35
C LYS A 96 5.35 -9.83 16.79
N ASP A 97 5.29 -10.75 17.73
CA ASP A 97 5.26 -10.48 19.18
C ASP A 97 4.17 -9.46 19.59
N GLY A 98 3.00 -9.53 18.94
CA GLY A 98 1.86 -8.65 19.19
C GLY A 98 1.95 -7.26 18.55
N MET A 99 3.03 -6.95 17.83
CA MET A 99 3.24 -5.70 17.12
C MET A 99 3.16 -5.88 15.61
N TYR A 100 2.60 -4.91 14.92
CA TYR A 100 2.68 -4.80 13.46
C TYR A 100 3.92 -3.99 13.09
N HIS A 101 4.63 -4.48 12.08
CA HIS A 101 5.81 -3.85 11.49
C HIS A 101 5.50 -3.60 10.02
N MET A 102 5.65 -2.37 9.57
CA MET A 102 5.45 -1.99 8.17
C MET A 102 6.76 -1.48 7.58
N TRP A 103 7.12 -2.03 6.44
CA TRP A 103 8.08 -1.42 5.51
C TRP A 103 7.30 -0.81 4.36
N TYR A 104 7.67 0.38 3.97
CA TYR A 104 6.99 1.11 2.91
C TYR A 104 7.97 1.91 2.07
N THR A 105 7.58 2.28 0.88
CA THR A 105 8.37 3.16 0.03
C THR A 105 8.01 4.61 0.33
N GLY A 106 9.03 5.41 0.68
CA GLY A 106 8.95 6.86 0.72
C GLY A 106 9.56 7.47 -0.54
N GLN A 107 8.92 8.50 -1.10
CA GLN A 107 9.37 9.16 -2.33
C GLN A 107 9.40 10.67 -2.17
N MET A 108 10.45 11.27 -2.74
CA MET A 108 10.57 12.70 -2.89
C MET A 108 10.75 13.03 -4.38
N PHE A 109 9.78 13.74 -4.96
CA PHE A 109 9.87 14.25 -6.33
C PHE A 109 10.34 15.69 -6.28
N ALA A 110 11.63 15.92 -6.33
CA ALA A 110 12.16 17.25 -6.53
C ALA A 110 12.28 17.51 -8.03
N LYS A 111 11.87 18.70 -8.48
CA LYS A 111 12.00 19.11 -9.91
C LYS A 111 13.44 19.07 -10.42
N GLU A 112 14.40 19.06 -9.51
CA GLU A 112 15.84 19.16 -9.79
C GLU A 112 16.61 17.88 -9.46
N ILE A 113 15.97 16.86 -8.88
CA ILE A 113 16.60 15.56 -8.59
C ILE A 113 16.02 14.54 -9.56
N ASN A 114 16.76 14.21 -10.58
CA ASN A 114 16.44 13.11 -11.49
C ASN A 114 17.50 12.00 -11.29
N PRO A 115 17.10 10.76 -11.01
CA PRO A 115 15.74 10.24 -10.88
C PRO A 115 15.13 10.47 -9.49
N ALA A 116 13.79 10.39 -9.42
CA ALA A 116 13.08 10.36 -8.16
C ALA A 116 13.58 9.16 -7.34
N ARG A 117 14.29 9.43 -6.24
CA ARG A 117 14.82 8.37 -5.39
C ARG A 117 13.71 7.83 -4.49
N SER A 118 13.64 6.52 -4.43
CA SER A 118 12.76 5.80 -3.49
C SER A 118 13.60 5.23 -2.37
N CYS A 119 13.19 5.48 -1.13
CA CYS A 119 13.81 4.89 0.05
C CYS A 119 12.81 3.97 0.74
N ILE A 120 13.28 3.03 1.55
CA ILE A 120 12.41 2.20 2.37
C ILE A 120 12.35 2.77 3.77
N GLY A 121 11.13 3.14 4.17
CA GLY A 121 10.79 3.54 5.53
C GLY A 121 10.35 2.35 6.38
N TYR A 122 10.26 2.59 7.68
CA TYR A 122 9.81 1.61 8.65
C TYR A 122 8.90 2.27 9.68
N ALA A 123 7.81 1.58 10.01
CA ALA A 123 6.87 2.00 11.05
C ALA A 123 6.39 0.80 11.88
N ILE A 124 5.98 1.06 13.12
CA ILE A 124 5.41 0.07 14.03
C ILE A 124 4.01 0.49 14.47
N SER A 125 3.17 -0.50 14.79
CA SER A 125 1.82 -0.27 15.29
C SER A 125 1.37 -1.39 16.22
N ARG A 126 0.52 -1.06 17.21
CA ARG A 126 -0.14 -2.06 18.07
C ARG A 126 -1.42 -2.60 17.48
N ASP A 127 -2.07 -1.84 16.61
CA ASP A 127 -3.41 -2.14 16.07
C ASP A 127 -3.45 -2.26 14.53
N GLY A 128 -2.36 -1.88 13.84
CA GLY A 128 -2.27 -1.86 12.38
C GLY A 128 -2.89 -0.61 11.74
N ILE A 129 -3.33 0.35 12.56
CA ILE A 129 -4.01 1.59 12.15
C ILE A 129 -3.22 2.82 12.56
N HIS A 130 -2.79 2.90 13.81
CA HIS A 130 -1.97 4.00 14.33
C HIS A 130 -0.51 3.59 14.28
N TRP A 131 0.25 4.29 13.44
CA TRP A 131 1.64 3.95 13.12
C TRP A 131 2.62 4.99 13.65
N GLU A 132 3.69 4.50 14.29
CA GLU A 132 4.85 5.28 14.69
C GLU A 132 5.96 5.05 13.66
N LYS A 133 6.29 6.08 12.89
CA LYS A 133 7.34 6.03 11.88
C LYS A 133 8.72 6.24 12.49
N ARG A 134 9.71 5.59 11.91
CA ARG A 134 11.11 5.95 12.11
C ARG A 134 11.44 7.18 11.25
N ASP A 135 12.17 8.14 11.80
CA ASP A 135 12.50 9.39 11.09
C ASP A 135 13.40 9.17 9.86
N GLU A 136 14.37 8.26 9.98
CA GLU A 136 15.31 7.94 8.92
C GLU A 136 14.89 6.67 8.16
N PRO A 137 15.13 6.59 6.84
CA PRO A 137 14.88 5.38 6.09
C PRO A 137 15.77 4.23 6.57
N VAL A 138 15.29 3.00 6.41
CA VAL A 138 16.06 1.78 6.76
C VAL A 138 16.86 1.24 5.59
N LEU A 139 16.53 1.67 4.37
CA LEU A 139 17.27 1.35 3.14
C LEU A 139 17.22 2.56 2.21
N VAL A 140 18.37 2.94 1.68
CA VAL A 140 18.55 4.02 0.73
C VAL A 140 19.25 3.50 -0.52
N PRO A 141 18.97 4.06 -1.71
CA PRO A 141 19.73 3.75 -2.92
C PRO A 141 21.21 4.17 -2.76
N GLU A 142 22.13 3.29 -3.08
CA GLU A 142 23.58 3.55 -3.01
C GLU A 142 24.19 3.70 -4.41
N GLN A 143 23.55 3.12 -5.43
CA GLN A 143 24.04 3.10 -6.81
C GLN A 143 23.15 3.93 -7.72
N GLU A 144 23.73 4.43 -8.82
CA GLU A 144 22.99 5.25 -9.81
C GLU A 144 21.83 4.53 -10.50
N TRP A 145 21.85 3.20 -10.53
CA TRP A 145 20.85 2.36 -11.17
C TRP A 145 19.71 1.92 -10.22
N GLU A 146 19.75 2.22 -8.95
CA GLU A 146 18.75 1.88 -7.94
C GLU A 146 17.57 2.85 -7.87
#